data_78fd72ac6065e9e6580a4a75135ce8d4
#
_entry.id   78fd72ac6065e9e6580a4a75135ce8d4
#
_cell.length_a   1.000
_cell.length_b   1.000
_cell.length_c   1.000
_cell.angle_alpha   90.00
_cell.angle_beta   90.00
_cell.angle_gamma   90.00
#
_symmetry.space_group_name_H-M   'P 1'
#
loop_
_entity.id
_entity.type
_entity.pdbx_description
1 polymer ?
#
loop_
_entity_poly.entity_id
_entity_poly.type
_entity_poly.pdbx_seq_one_letter_code
_entity_poly.pdbx_strand_id
1 'polypeptide(L)'
;QRDVPTDLLGAAKVTGAVGDVRYGVLGAVEDEALWLGKSLLDLPIEVSGDGRDFGVARLIYENVGDTRRSLGYMGTFVSGPVYDATVHSVDGHFTSGSGKLIADAQIITSERSEEQGYGGVFDLMYNVAPNLSHKFEIDYMDENINFNDLGFLRRNDYGSFRYMLLYNKQRISPQVSNFRMTLTAFQEYNTTKSQVTDSALLWRTSMVLPGRNTLRTGVGLLPARSEDLDSRGNGAYKV
;
A
#
# COMPACT_ATOMS: atom_id res chain seq x y z
N GLN A 1 -26.18 -1.12 0.98
CA GLN A 1 -25.61 -0.29 2.06
C GLN A 1 -25.48 1.13 1.52
N ARG A 2 -26.23 2.08 2.07
CA ARG A 2 -25.97 3.51 1.82
C ARG A 2 -25.06 3.95 2.97
N ASP A 3 -23.81 4.23 2.65
CA ASP A 3 -22.90 4.90 3.55
C ASP A 3 -23.40 6.33 3.72
N VAL A 4 -24.17 6.58 4.75
CA VAL A 4 -24.54 7.92 5.17
C VAL A 4 -23.36 8.40 6.03
N PRO A 5 -22.72 9.53 5.67
CA PRO A 5 -21.68 10.10 6.51
C PRO A 5 -22.25 10.38 7.92
N THR A 6 -21.53 9.97 8.93
CA THR A 6 -21.84 10.32 10.33
C THR A 6 -21.47 11.77 10.57
N ASP A 7 -22.27 12.51 11.33
CA ASP A 7 -21.92 13.87 11.73
C ASP A 7 -20.73 13.85 12.68
N LEU A 8 -19.84 14.83 12.51
CA LEU A 8 -18.63 14.97 13.33
C LEU A 8 -18.93 15.96 14.47
N LEU A 9 -18.85 15.54 15.70
CA LEU A 9 -18.95 16.43 16.88
C LEU A 9 -17.77 17.39 16.95
N GLY A 10 -16.58 16.92 16.62
CA GLY A 10 -15.39 17.76 16.59
C GLY A 10 -14.14 17.01 16.19
N ALA A 11 -13.15 17.77 15.77
CA ALA A 11 -11.81 17.27 15.47
C ALA A 11 -10.75 18.32 15.82
N ALA A 12 -9.60 17.85 16.29
CA ALA A 12 -8.44 18.68 16.55
C ALA A 12 -7.19 18.05 15.97
N LYS A 13 -6.28 18.89 15.45
CA LYS A 13 -5.00 18.44 14.91
C LYS A 13 -3.90 19.39 15.35
N VAL A 14 -2.78 18.81 15.83
CA VAL A 14 -1.56 19.53 16.15
C VAL A 14 -0.42 18.92 15.33
N THR A 15 0.38 19.77 14.71
CA THR A 15 1.59 19.34 13.97
C THR A 15 2.72 20.29 14.29
N GLY A 16 3.94 19.78 14.32
CA GLY A 16 5.12 20.60 14.60
C GLY A 16 6.42 19.90 14.21
N ALA A 17 7.51 20.63 14.39
CA ALA A 17 8.86 20.13 14.22
C ALA A 17 9.78 20.74 15.30
N VAL A 18 10.69 19.90 15.80
CA VAL A 18 11.74 20.30 16.75
C VAL A 18 13.05 19.65 16.30
N GLY A 19 13.97 20.43 15.79
CA GLY A 19 15.19 19.92 15.16
C GLY A 19 14.86 19.00 14.00
N ASP A 20 15.42 17.80 14.02
CA ASP A 20 15.23 16.76 12.99
C ASP A 20 13.96 15.91 13.22
N VAL A 21 13.16 16.23 14.24
CA VAL A 21 11.95 15.48 14.58
C VAL A 21 10.71 16.25 14.16
N ARG A 22 9.84 15.60 13.40
CA ARG A 22 8.50 16.08 13.02
C ARG A 22 7.45 15.23 13.72
N TYR A 23 6.37 15.85 14.17
CA TYR A 23 5.28 15.16 14.84
C TYR A 23 3.91 15.67 14.39
N GLY A 24 2.92 14.82 14.52
CA GLY A 24 1.53 15.16 14.32
C GLY A 24 0.64 14.29 15.17
N VAL A 25 -0.41 14.90 15.73
CA VAL A 25 -1.46 14.21 16.47
C VAL A 25 -2.78 14.74 15.96
N LEU A 26 -3.75 13.85 15.75
CA LEU A 26 -5.11 14.16 15.38
C LEU A 26 -6.05 13.36 16.27
N GLY A 27 -7.12 13.99 16.74
CA GLY A 27 -8.26 13.35 17.39
C GLY A 27 -9.54 13.81 16.73
N ALA A 28 -10.52 12.93 16.62
CA ALA A 28 -11.84 13.23 16.08
C ALA A 28 -12.90 12.40 16.82
N VAL A 29 -14.09 12.96 16.99
CA VAL A 29 -15.22 12.34 17.67
C VAL A 29 -16.44 12.45 16.76
N GLU A 30 -17.07 11.33 16.43
CA GLU A 30 -18.33 11.27 15.70
C GLU A 30 -19.52 11.45 16.64
N ASP A 31 -20.61 11.95 16.10
CA ASP A 31 -21.93 11.98 16.76
C ASP A 31 -22.58 10.58 16.68
N GLU A 32 -23.79 10.47 17.23
CA GLU A 32 -24.58 9.23 17.13
C GLU A 32 -24.65 8.72 15.68
N ALA A 33 -24.36 7.44 15.49
CA ALA A 33 -24.39 6.78 14.18
C ALA A 33 -25.66 5.93 14.05
N LEU A 34 -26.29 6.02 12.87
CA LEU A 34 -27.39 5.15 12.49
C LEU A 34 -26.86 4.01 11.62
N TRP A 35 -26.94 2.80 12.13
CA TRP A 35 -26.50 1.60 11.42
C TRP A 35 -27.69 0.90 10.75
N LEU A 36 -27.62 0.75 9.46
CA LEU A 36 -28.59 -0.01 8.69
C LEU A 36 -28.09 -1.44 8.51
N GLY A 37 -28.75 -2.39 9.13
CA GLY A 37 -28.38 -3.80 9.07
C GLY A 37 -29.55 -4.67 8.59
N LYS A 38 -29.33 -5.97 8.64
CA LYS A 38 -30.35 -6.98 8.39
C LYS A 38 -30.43 -7.90 9.60
N SER A 39 -31.67 -8.21 10.02
CA SER A 39 -31.92 -9.22 11.05
C SER A 39 -31.62 -10.64 10.52
N LEU A 40 -31.61 -11.63 11.41
CA LEU A 40 -31.48 -13.04 11.02
C LEU A 40 -32.59 -13.54 10.04
N LEU A 41 -33.68 -12.79 9.93
CA LEU A 41 -34.79 -13.06 9.00
C LEU A 41 -34.69 -12.22 7.70
N ASP A 42 -33.51 -11.63 7.42
CA ASP A 42 -33.23 -10.75 6.28
C ASP A 42 -34.09 -9.47 6.22
N LEU A 43 -34.72 -9.10 7.34
CA LEU A 43 -35.49 -7.87 7.47
C LEU A 43 -34.57 -6.69 7.75
N PRO A 44 -34.78 -5.51 7.15
CA PRO A 44 -33.99 -4.33 7.46
C PRO A 44 -34.22 -3.94 8.92
N ILE A 45 -33.11 -3.67 9.62
CA ILE A 45 -33.11 -3.14 10.99
C ILE A 45 -32.29 -1.87 11.02
N GLU A 46 -32.73 -0.91 11.81
CA GLU A 46 -31.99 0.30 12.15
C GLU A 46 -31.51 0.18 13.59
N VAL A 47 -30.23 0.38 13.80
CA VAL A 47 -29.62 0.39 15.14
C VAL A 47 -28.93 1.74 15.29
N SER A 48 -29.37 2.55 16.24
CA SER A 48 -28.62 3.75 16.63
C SER A 48 -27.65 3.37 17.75
N GLY A 49 -26.50 4.00 17.75
CA GLY A 49 -25.48 3.85 18.78
C GLY A 49 -24.54 5.03 18.81
N ASP A 50 -23.71 5.08 19.83
CA ASP A 50 -22.67 6.10 19.95
C ASP A 50 -21.78 6.09 18.72
N GLY A 51 -21.27 7.27 18.32
CA GLY A 51 -20.30 7.41 17.27
C GLY A 51 -18.94 6.81 17.63
N ARG A 52 -17.98 6.94 16.76
CA ARG A 52 -16.62 6.44 16.97
C ARG A 52 -15.68 7.57 17.33
N ASP A 53 -14.70 7.24 18.16
CA ASP A 53 -13.57 8.11 18.46
C ASP A 53 -12.35 7.68 17.64
N PHE A 54 -11.65 8.66 17.11
CA PHE A 54 -10.47 8.44 16.29
C PHE A 54 -9.25 9.15 16.87
N GLY A 55 -8.13 8.46 16.86
CA GLY A 55 -6.84 9.00 17.21
C GLY A 55 -5.77 8.63 16.18
N VAL A 56 -4.91 9.58 15.84
CA VAL A 56 -3.73 9.34 14.99
C VAL A 56 -2.54 10.04 15.60
N ALA A 57 -1.42 9.34 15.73
CA ALA A 57 -0.14 9.89 16.12
C ALA A 57 0.93 9.54 15.08
N ARG A 58 1.74 10.52 14.69
CA ARG A 58 2.86 10.35 13.76
C ARG A 58 4.10 11.01 14.34
N LEU A 59 5.22 10.27 14.29
CA LEU A 59 6.54 10.78 14.66
C LEU A 59 7.52 10.40 13.56
N ILE A 60 8.34 11.35 13.11
CA ILE A 60 9.37 11.12 12.09
C ILE A 60 10.65 11.79 12.54
N TYR A 61 11.71 11.02 12.65
CA TYR A 61 13.07 11.53 12.69
C TYR A 61 13.66 11.51 11.30
N GLU A 62 14.20 12.62 10.82
CA GLU A 62 14.81 12.72 9.49
C GLU A 62 16.16 13.43 9.60
N ASN A 63 17.18 12.77 9.09
CA ASN A 63 18.52 13.33 8.96
C ASN A 63 18.88 13.48 7.48
N VAL A 64 19.20 14.70 7.08
CA VAL A 64 19.56 15.05 5.70
C VAL A 64 20.99 15.58 5.71
N GLY A 65 21.90 14.76 5.20
CA GLY A 65 23.31 15.09 5.01
C GLY A 65 23.77 14.52 3.66
N ASP A 66 24.97 13.95 3.61
CA ASP A 66 25.45 13.21 2.44
C ASP A 66 24.54 12.02 2.09
N THR A 67 23.90 11.45 3.09
CA THR A 67 22.82 10.46 2.93
C THR A 67 21.54 11.04 3.50
N ARG A 68 20.39 10.63 2.97
CA ARG A 68 19.09 10.92 3.57
C ARG A 68 18.59 9.69 4.30
N ARG A 69 18.20 9.84 5.55
CA ARG A 69 17.68 8.77 6.39
C ARG A 69 16.47 9.28 7.15
N SER A 70 15.42 8.50 7.19
CA SER A 70 14.33 8.78 8.13
C SER A 70 13.88 7.49 8.80
N LEU A 71 13.39 7.65 10.02
CA LEU A 71 12.70 6.62 10.79
C LEU A 71 11.40 7.23 11.27
N GLY A 72 10.29 6.56 11.00
CA GLY A 72 8.97 7.00 11.34
C GLY A 72 8.23 5.98 12.20
N TYR A 73 7.32 6.49 13.02
CA TYR A 73 6.31 5.72 13.73
C TYR A 73 4.95 6.33 13.46
N MET A 74 3.94 5.51 13.21
CA MET A 74 2.55 5.91 13.14
C MET A 74 1.70 4.96 13.97
N GLY A 75 0.84 5.52 14.81
CA GLY A 75 -0.21 4.80 15.52
C GLY A 75 -1.56 5.37 15.13
N THR A 76 -2.55 4.50 14.90
CA THR A 76 -3.95 4.88 14.74
C THR A 76 -4.78 4.12 15.77
N PHE A 77 -5.83 4.76 16.23
CA PHE A 77 -6.74 4.22 17.22
C PHE A 77 -8.17 4.56 16.82
N VAL A 78 -9.05 3.59 16.86
CA VAL A 78 -10.49 3.76 16.67
C VAL A 78 -11.19 3.04 17.81
N SER A 79 -12.05 3.75 18.53
CA SER A 79 -12.92 3.16 19.54
C SER A 79 -14.36 3.37 19.14
N GLY A 80 -15.17 2.35 19.29
CA GLY A 80 -16.58 2.39 18.90
C GLY A 80 -17.44 1.37 19.62
N PRO A 81 -18.77 1.47 19.50
CA PRO A 81 -19.69 0.62 20.22
C PRO A 81 -19.66 -0.86 19.80
N VAL A 82 -19.05 -1.17 18.65
CA VAL A 82 -19.02 -2.53 18.10
C VAL A 82 -17.65 -3.18 18.31
N TYR A 83 -16.58 -2.41 18.14
CA TYR A 83 -15.20 -2.88 18.30
C TYR A 83 -14.23 -1.70 18.45
N ASP A 84 -13.10 -2.00 19.04
CA ASP A 84 -11.92 -1.16 19.02
C ASP A 84 -10.92 -1.69 17.97
N ALA A 85 -10.18 -0.76 17.35
CA ALA A 85 -9.11 -1.11 16.43
C ALA A 85 -7.89 -0.24 16.67
N THR A 86 -6.73 -0.86 16.66
CA THR A 86 -5.44 -0.17 16.72
C THR A 86 -4.52 -0.63 15.61
N VAL A 87 -3.74 0.30 15.07
CA VAL A 87 -2.70 -0.02 14.09
C VAL A 87 -1.42 0.69 14.51
N HIS A 88 -0.33 -0.03 14.50
CA HIS A 88 1.00 0.51 14.71
C HIS A 88 1.88 0.22 13.51
N SER A 89 2.64 1.21 13.06
CA SER A 89 3.63 1.01 12.01
C SER A 89 4.94 1.71 12.33
N VAL A 90 6.02 1.08 11.89
CA VAL A 90 7.35 1.68 11.86
C VAL A 90 7.82 1.67 10.42
N ASP A 91 8.29 2.80 9.93
CA ASP A 91 8.81 2.95 8.58
C ASP A 91 10.20 3.57 8.58
N GLY A 92 10.98 3.20 7.57
CA GLY A 92 12.30 3.71 7.33
C GLY A 92 12.53 4.05 5.88
N HIS A 93 13.26 5.14 5.64
CA HIS A 93 13.72 5.55 4.32
C HIS A 93 15.23 5.76 4.34
N PHE A 94 15.89 5.31 3.29
CA PHE A 94 17.32 5.52 3.08
C PHE A 94 17.62 5.92 1.64
N THR A 95 18.38 6.98 1.45
CA THR A 95 18.99 7.34 0.16
C THR A 95 20.49 7.51 0.35
N SER A 96 21.27 6.76 -0.43
CA SER A 96 22.74 6.90 -0.42
C SER A 96 23.19 8.28 -0.92
N GLY A 97 24.35 8.76 -0.50
CA GLY A 97 24.90 10.06 -0.92
C GLY A 97 25.11 10.21 -2.42
N SER A 98 25.31 9.12 -3.13
CA SER A 98 25.37 9.11 -4.59
C SER A 98 24.00 9.10 -5.27
N GLY A 99 22.88 8.95 -4.52
CA GLY A 99 21.53 8.75 -5.05
C GLY A 99 21.32 7.41 -5.77
N LYS A 100 22.33 6.53 -5.76
CA LYS A 100 22.25 5.24 -6.47
C LYS A 100 21.37 4.23 -5.78
N LEU A 101 21.36 4.22 -4.44
CA LEU A 101 20.57 3.29 -3.66
C LEU A 101 19.48 4.05 -2.90
N ILE A 102 18.25 3.63 -3.09
CA ILE A 102 17.07 4.12 -2.37
C ILE A 102 16.35 2.90 -1.80
N ALA A 103 16.09 2.90 -0.51
CA ALA A 103 15.40 1.83 0.17
C ALA A 103 14.29 2.40 1.06
N ASP A 104 13.12 1.80 1.00
CA ASP A 104 11.97 2.07 1.83
C ASP A 104 11.50 0.78 2.48
N ALA A 105 11.15 0.83 3.76
CA ALA A 105 10.63 -0.31 4.48
C ALA A 105 9.55 0.14 5.46
N GLN A 106 8.52 -0.71 5.65
CA GLN A 106 7.50 -0.49 6.67
C GLN A 106 7.10 -1.84 7.27
N ILE A 107 6.93 -1.88 8.57
CA ILE A 107 6.32 -2.99 9.30
C ILE A 107 5.05 -2.45 9.94
N ILE A 108 3.98 -3.22 9.87
CA ILE A 108 2.64 -2.85 10.32
C ILE A 108 2.11 -3.96 11.21
N THR A 109 1.50 -3.59 12.32
CA THR A 109 0.70 -4.49 13.15
C THR A 109 -0.69 -3.88 13.31
N SER A 110 -1.72 -4.69 13.27
CA SER A 110 -3.09 -4.28 13.54
C SER A 110 -3.72 -5.20 14.58
N GLU A 111 -4.57 -4.64 15.42
CA GLU A 111 -5.40 -5.37 16.36
C GLU A 111 -6.82 -4.86 16.22
N ARG A 112 -7.78 -5.77 16.04
CA ARG A 112 -9.19 -5.47 15.95
C ARG A 112 -9.98 -6.56 16.61
N SER A 113 -10.77 -6.24 17.64
CA SER A 113 -11.58 -7.23 18.38
C SER A 113 -10.74 -8.44 18.84
N GLU A 114 -9.54 -8.21 19.39
CA GLU A 114 -8.60 -9.24 19.86
C GLU A 114 -7.90 -10.03 18.74
N GLU A 115 -8.26 -9.84 17.48
CA GLU A 115 -7.53 -10.43 16.36
C GLU A 115 -6.32 -9.57 15.99
N GLN A 116 -5.14 -10.17 16.04
CA GLN A 116 -3.88 -9.51 15.68
C GLN A 116 -3.43 -9.93 14.29
N GLY A 117 -2.99 -8.95 13.51
CA GLY A 117 -2.43 -9.16 12.19
C GLY A 117 -1.13 -8.40 11.97
N TYR A 118 -0.32 -8.89 11.03
CA TYR A 118 1.01 -8.38 10.73
C TYR A 118 1.20 -8.20 9.22
N GLY A 119 1.90 -7.14 8.86
CA GLY A 119 2.28 -6.89 7.48
C GLY A 119 3.59 -6.14 7.37
N GLY A 120 4.13 -6.12 6.18
CA GLY A 120 5.33 -5.37 5.87
C GLY A 120 5.49 -5.15 4.38
N VAL A 121 6.15 -4.06 4.04
CA VAL A 121 6.51 -3.72 2.67
C VAL A 121 7.97 -3.32 2.62
N PHE A 122 8.64 -3.66 1.53
CA PHE A 122 10.02 -3.30 1.27
C PHE A 122 10.23 -2.96 -0.20
N ASP A 123 10.72 -1.77 -0.45
CA ASP A 123 11.09 -1.27 -1.78
C ASP A 123 12.58 -0.99 -1.83
N LEU A 124 13.25 -1.45 -2.89
CA LEU A 124 14.63 -1.15 -3.15
C LEU A 124 14.82 -0.71 -4.59
N MET A 125 15.37 0.47 -4.81
CA MET A 125 15.79 0.94 -6.12
C MET A 125 17.31 1.08 -6.16
N TYR A 126 17.92 0.48 -7.16
CA TYR A 126 19.35 0.60 -7.44
C TYR A 126 19.60 1.18 -8.84
N ASN A 127 20.08 2.42 -8.87
CA ASN A 127 20.43 3.14 -10.08
C ASN A 127 21.87 2.79 -10.50
N VAL A 128 22.02 1.81 -11.38
CA VAL A 128 23.35 1.36 -11.87
C VAL A 128 24.02 2.46 -12.68
N ALA A 129 23.21 3.14 -13.51
CA ALA A 129 23.64 4.24 -14.38
C ALA A 129 22.47 5.25 -14.50
N PRO A 130 22.71 6.47 -15.01
CA PRO A 130 21.65 7.48 -15.15
C PRO A 130 20.43 7.04 -15.97
N ASN A 131 20.59 5.99 -16.77
CA ASN A 131 19.56 5.47 -17.67
C ASN A 131 19.16 4.04 -17.35
N LEU A 132 19.71 3.41 -16.30
CA LEU A 132 19.46 2.01 -15.95
C LEU A 132 19.25 1.85 -14.46
N SER A 133 18.07 1.36 -14.08
CA SER A 133 17.69 1.11 -12.69
C SER A 133 17.08 -0.28 -12.52
N HIS A 134 17.34 -0.87 -11.37
CA HIS A 134 16.68 -2.06 -10.88
C HIS A 134 15.74 -1.65 -9.74
N LYS A 135 14.54 -2.16 -9.74
CA LYS A 135 13.60 -1.99 -8.61
C LYS A 135 13.12 -3.36 -8.14
N PHE A 136 13.10 -3.53 -6.82
CA PHE A 136 12.58 -4.70 -6.12
C PHE A 136 11.49 -4.22 -5.17
N GLU A 137 10.37 -4.91 -5.15
CA GLU A 137 9.25 -4.67 -4.24
C GLU A 137 8.87 -6.01 -3.59
N ILE A 138 8.68 -5.99 -2.28
CA ILE A 138 8.23 -7.15 -1.50
C ILE A 138 7.11 -6.66 -0.60
N ASP A 139 5.94 -7.30 -0.67
CA ASP A 139 4.82 -7.06 0.23
C ASP A 139 4.44 -8.38 0.93
N TYR A 140 4.07 -8.26 2.17
CA TYR A 140 3.52 -9.34 2.96
C TYR A 140 2.40 -8.81 3.86
N MET A 141 1.24 -9.42 3.78
CA MET A 141 0.09 -9.13 4.62
C MET A 141 -0.52 -10.46 5.06
N ASP A 142 -0.53 -10.74 6.36
CA ASP A 142 -1.13 -11.96 6.87
C ASP A 142 -2.67 -11.95 6.72
N GLU A 143 -3.31 -13.05 7.08
CA GLU A 143 -4.76 -13.21 6.93
C GLU A 143 -5.58 -12.33 7.90
N ASN A 144 -4.99 -11.94 9.03
CA ASN A 144 -5.67 -11.21 10.10
C ASN A 144 -5.43 -9.69 10.03
N ILE A 145 -4.46 -9.23 9.25
CA ILE A 145 -4.17 -7.80 9.17
C ILE A 145 -5.37 -7.02 8.65
N ASN A 146 -5.75 -5.98 9.38
CA ASN A 146 -6.85 -5.10 9.01
C ASN A 146 -6.58 -3.68 9.53
N PHE A 147 -6.40 -2.73 8.62
CA PHE A 147 -6.25 -1.32 8.94
C PHE A 147 -7.20 -0.42 8.12
N ASN A 148 -8.34 -0.98 7.70
CA ASN A 148 -9.31 -0.28 6.86
C ASN A 148 -10.13 0.79 7.59
N ASP A 149 -10.04 0.88 8.91
CA ASP A 149 -10.78 1.90 9.68
C ASP A 149 -10.26 3.33 9.43
N LEU A 150 -8.94 3.52 9.34
CA LEU A 150 -8.29 4.80 9.02
C LEU A 150 -7.26 4.67 7.89
N GLY A 151 -7.26 3.56 7.19
CA GLY A 151 -6.38 3.27 6.06
C GLY A 151 -7.14 2.58 4.93
N PHE A 152 -6.39 2.03 3.99
CA PHE A 152 -6.94 1.23 2.91
C PHE A 152 -6.06 0.02 2.65
N LEU A 153 -6.64 -1.16 2.81
CA LEU A 153 -6.05 -2.44 2.45
C LEU A 153 -6.93 -3.10 1.40
N ARG A 154 -6.41 -3.30 0.20
CA ARG A 154 -7.16 -3.96 -0.89
C ARG A 154 -7.50 -5.41 -0.54
N ARG A 155 -6.54 -6.11 0.03
CA ARG A 155 -6.67 -7.49 0.53
C ARG A 155 -5.62 -7.79 1.58
N ASN A 156 -5.95 -8.65 2.50
CA ASN A 156 -5.02 -9.40 3.36
C ASN A 156 -4.73 -10.79 2.76
N ASP A 157 -4.06 -11.66 3.50
CA ASP A 157 -3.68 -13.01 3.06
C ASP A 157 -2.93 -12.99 1.73
N TYR A 158 -1.94 -12.08 1.57
CA TYR A 158 -1.13 -12.06 0.37
C TYR A 158 0.34 -11.77 0.63
N GLY A 159 1.19 -12.37 -0.18
CA GLY A 159 2.58 -11.99 -0.33
C GLY A 159 2.88 -11.70 -1.79
N SER A 160 3.71 -10.72 -2.06
CA SER A 160 4.13 -10.40 -3.42
C SER A 160 5.62 -10.14 -3.52
N PHE A 161 6.15 -10.48 -4.67
CA PHE A 161 7.49 -10.08 -5.09
C PHE A 161 7.43 -9.50 -6.51
N ARG A 162 8.02 -8.34 -6.70
CA ARG A 162 8.12 -7.71 -8.01
C ARG A 162 9.55 -7.23 -8.26
N TYR A 163 10.04 -7.58 -9.42
CA TYR A 163 11.29 -7.06 -9.96
C TYR A 163 11.03 -6.26 -11.23
N MET A 164 11.66 -5.10 -11.34
CA MET A 164 11.61 -4.28 -12.55
C MET A 164 13.03 -3.84 -12.98
N LEU A 165 13.33 -4.07 -14.24
CA LEU A 165 14.46 -3.44 -14.91
C LEU A 165 13.94 -2.28 -15.74
N LEU A 166 14.42 -1.08 -15.43
CA LEU A 166 14.01 0.17 -16.05
C LEU A 166 15.17 0.74 -16.86
N TYR A 167 14.98 0.89 -18.16
CA TYR A 167 15.93 1.54 -19.04
C TYR A 167 15.26 2.72 -19.73
N ASN A 168 15.83 3.92 -19.58
CA ASN A 168 15.32 5.14 -20.19
C ASN A 168 16.48 5.95 -20.78
N LYS A 169 16.47 6.17 -22.09
CA LYS A 169 17.52 6.91 -22.77
C LYS A 169 16.94 7.91 -23.77
N GLN A 170 17.36 9.16 -23.62
CA GLN A 170 17.07 10.18 -24.60
C GLN A 170 18.03 10.01 -25.81
N ARG A 171 17.52 10.21 -27.02
CA ARG A 171 18.27 10.17 -28.28
C ARG A 171 19.11 8.91 -28.41
N ILE A 172 18.43 7.76 -28.47
CA ILE A 172 19.11 6.48 -28.76
C ILE A 172 19.63 6.42 -30.23
N SER A 173 18.97 7.13 -31.13
CA SER A 173 19.33 7.34 -32.49
C SER A 173 18.77 8.66 -33.04
N PRO A 174 19.19 9.15 -34.23
CA PRO A 174 18.57 10.34 -34.85
C PRO A 174 17.07 10.24 -35.06
N GLN A 175 16.55 9.02 -35.24
CA GLN A 175 15.14 8.75 -35.48
C GLN A 175 14.35 8.48 -34.18
N VAL A 176 15.02 8.28 -33.03
CA VAL A 176 14.37 7.96 -31.74
C VAL A 176 14.80 8.96 -30.68
N SER A 177 13.94 9.93 -30.39
CA SER A 177 14.23 11.00 -29.44
C SER A 177 14.11 10.60 -27.98
N ASN A 178 13.30 9.60 -27.67
CA ASN A 178 13.17 9.02 -26.34
C ASN A 178 12.88 7.52 -26.47
N PHE A 179 13.58 6.72 -25.68
CA PHE A 179 13.39 5.28 -25.60
C PHE A 179 13.25 4.86 -24.15
N ARG A 180 12.17 4.18 -23.84
CA ARG A 180 11.93 3.58 -22.53
C ARG A 180 11.64 2.10 -22.70
N MET A 181 12.29 1.29 -21.88
CA MET A 181 12.05 -0.15 -21.78
C MET A 181 11.83 -0.51 -20.32
N THR A 182 10.88 -1.39 -20.07
CA THR A 182 10.63 -1.98 -18.76
C THR A 182 10.49 -3.49 -18.92
N LEU A 183 11.29 -4.23 -18.18
CA LEU A 183 11.08 -5.65 -17.94
C LEU A 183 10.55 -5.80 -16.53
N THR A 184 9.40 -6.45 -16.37
CA THR A 184 8.77 -6.70 -15.06
C THR A 184 8.56 -8.19 -14.89
N ALA A 185 9.03 -8.73 -13.79
CA ALA A 185 8.69 -10.08 -13.32
C ALA A 185 8.02 -9.92 -11.96
N PHE A 186 6.85 -10.50 -11.76
CA PHE A 186 6.18 -10.47 -10.48
C PHE A 186 5.43 -11.77 -10.20
N GLN A 187 5.25 -12.04 -8.92
CA GLN A 187 4.44 -13.13 -8.41
C GLN A 187 3.70 -12.67 -7.15
N GLU A 188 2.43 -12.99 -7.07
CA GLU A 188 1.59 -12.82 -5.90
C GLU A 188 1.06 -14.20 -5.46
N TYR A 189 0.95 -14.43 -4.18
CA TYR A 189 0.44 -15.68 -3.60
C TYR A 189 -0.36 -15.38 -2.33
N ASN A 190 -1.31 -16.24 -1.99
CA ASN A 190 -1.91 -16.19 -0.68
C ASN A 190 -1.00 -16.87 0.36
N THR A 191 -0.93 -16.30 1.57
CA THR A 191 0.00 -16.71 2.61
C THR A 191 -0.46 -17.98 3.32
N THR A 192 -1.78 -18.19 3.44
CA THR A 192 -2.39 -19.33 4.13
C THR A 192 -2.30 -20.63 3.33
N LYS A 193 -2.44 -20.57 2.00
CA LYS A 193 -2.48 -21.75 1.13
C LYS A 193 -1.29 -21.86 0.19
N SER A 194 -0.42 -20.85 0.18
CA SER A 194 0.74 -20.76 -0.73
C SER A 194 0.38 -20.95 -2.22
N GLN A 195 -0.84 -20.55 -2.59
CA GLN A 195 -1.31 -20.61 -3.98
C GLN A 195 -0.93 -19.34 -4.70
N VAL A 196 -0.40 -19.47 -5.91
CA VAL A 196 -0.09 -18.32 -6.77
C VAL A 196 -1.40 -17.72 -7.28
N THR A 197 -1.65 -16.47 -6.90
CA THR A 197 -2.87 -15.73 -7.24
C THR A 197 -2.67 -14.80 -8.43
N ASP A 198 -1.43 -14.33 -8.65
CA ASP A 198 -1.07 -13.61 -9.87
C ASP A 198 0.42 -13.78 -10.19
N SER A 199 0.78 -13.80 -11.45
CA SER A 199 2.18 -13.79 -11.88
C SER A 199 2.30 -13.36 -13.34
N ALA A 200 3.37 -12.65 -13.66
CA ALA A 200 3.67 -12.30 -15.05
C ALA A 200 5.15 -12.03 -15.26
N LEU A 201 5.58 -12.24 -16.49
CA LEU A 201 6.80 -11.69 -17.05
C LEU A 201 6.41 -10.78 -18.22
N LEU A 202 6.62 -9.47 -18.05
CA LEU A 202 6.18 -8.45 -19.00
C LEU A 202 7.38 -7.67 -19.54
N TRP A 203 7.48 -7.58 -20.84
CA TRP A 203 8.38 -6.67 -21.50
C TRP A 203 7.59 -5.58 -22.21
N ARG A 204 7.90 -4.32 -21.93
CA ARG A 204 7.23 -3.16 -22.52
C ARG A 204 8.27 -2.19 -23.03
N THR A 205 8.00 -1.62 -24.21
CA THR A 205 8.85 -0.59 -24.81
C THR A 205 7.99 0.57 -25.28
N SER A 206 8.50 1.77 -25.13
CA SER A 206 7.91 2.99 -25.66
C SER A 206 9.00 3.83 -26.29
N MET A 207 8.78 4.34 -27.50
CA MET A 207 9.72 5.20 -28.20
C MET A 207 9.00 6.35 -28.91
N VAL A 208 9.67 7.50 -28.94
CA VAL A 208 9.20 8.69 -29.65
C VAL A 208 9.96 8.81 -30.95
N LEU A 209 9.23 8.75 -32.06
CA LEU A 209 9.69 8.78 -33.44
C LEU A 209 9.55 10.20 -34.01
N PRO A 210 10.10 10.47 -35.23
CA PRO A 210 9.90 11.74 -35.92
C PRO A 210 8.44 12.13 -36.06
N GLY A 211 8.15 13.42 -36.07
CA GLY A 211 6.78 13.92 -36.11
C GLY A 211 6.02 13.78 -34.79
N ARG A 212 6.71 13.54 -33.66
CA ARG A 212 6.15 13.31 -32.32
C ARG A 212 5.26 12.06 -32.23
N ASN A 213 5.40 11.11 -33.15
CA ASN A 213 4.70 9.84 -33.09
C ASN A 213 5.25 8.99 -31.94
N THR A 214 4.38 8.31 -31.21
CA THR A 214 4.77 7.39 -30.14
C THR A 214 4.43 5.97 -30.52
N LEU A 215 5.46 5.11 -30.58
CA LEU A 215 5.28 3.67 -30.72
C LEU A 215 5.38 3.03 -29.33
N ARG A 216 4.41 2.18 -28.99
CA ARG A 216 4.41 1.38 -27.77
C ARG A 216 4.23 -0.08 -28.15
N THR A 217 5.08 -0.94 -27.60
CA THR A 217 5.01 -2.39 -27.79
C THR A 217 5.08 -3.08 -26.44
N GLY A 218 4.51 -4.28 -26.36
CA GLY A 218 4.62 -5.10 -25.17
C GLY A 218 4.36 -6.56 -25.47
N VAL A 219 5.07 -7.43 -24.77
CA VAL A 219 4.91 -8.87 -24.77
C VAL A 219 4.83 -9.33 -23.33
N GLY A 220 3.94 -10.27 -23.02
CA GLY A 220 3.78 -10.80 -21.69
C GLY A 220 3.58 -12.31 -21.71
N LEU A 221 4.18 -12.96 -20.72
CA LEU A 221 3.85 -14.33 -20.33
C LEU A 221 3.05 -14.26 -19.05
N LEU A 222 1.86 -14.83 -19.07
CA LEU A 222 0.91 -14.88 -17.96
C LEU A 222 0.67 -16.35 -17.64
N PRO A 223 1.39 -16.92 -16.67
CA PRO A 223 1.17 -18.30 -16.24
C PRO A 223 -0.22 -18.49 -15.65
N ALA A 224 -0.71 -19.73 -15.62
CA ALA A 224 -1.94 -20.07 -14.94
C ALA A 224 -1.88 -19.69 -13.47
N ARG A 225 -2.96 -19.13 -12.95
CA ARG A 225 -3.09 -18.62 -11.59
C ARG A 225 -4.33 -19.16 -10.90
N SER A 226 -4.40 -19.02 -9.60
CA SER A 226 -5.58 -19.34 -8.80
C SER A 226 -6.31 -18.04 -8.44
N GLU A 227 -7.60 -17.99 -8.74
CA GLU A 227 -8.46 -16.88 -8.33
C GLU A 227 -9.15 -17.26 -7.03
N ASP A 228 -8.95 -16.46 -5.98
CA ASP A 228 -9.46 -16.70 -4.64
C ASP A 228 -10.30 -15.54 -4.09
N LEU A 229 -10.20 -14.36 -4.70
CA LEU A 229 -10.87 -13.14 -4.23
C LEU A 229 -12.32 -13.07 -4.74
N ASP A 230 -12.53 -13.31 -6.04
CA ASP A 230 -13.84 -13.23 -6.68
C ASP A 230 -14.68 -14.48 -6.47
N SER A 231 -14.11 -15.51 -5.82
CA SER A 231 -14.78 -16.78 -5.56
C SER A 231 -15.92 -16.70 -4.55
N ARG A 232 -16.07 -15.58 -3.84
CA ARG A 232 -17.08 -15.34 -2.79
C ARG A 232 -17.15 -16.45 -1.75
N GLY A 233 -16.01 -16.98 -1.33
CA GLY A 233 -15.92 -18.04 -0.33
C GLY A 233 -16.09 -19.48 -0.88
N ASN A 234 -16.22 -19.66 -2.18
CA ASN A 234 -16.34 -20.99 -2.79
C ASN A 234 -14.98 -21.69 -3.05
N GLY A 235 -13.91 -21.16 -2.47
CA GLY A 235 -12.55 -21.66 -2.68
C GLY A 235 -11.88 -21.13 -3.93
N ALA A 236 -10.58 -21.31 -4.03
CA ALA A 236 -9.80 -20.84 -5.18
C ALA A 236 -10.01 -21.74 -6.41
N TYR A 237 -10.06 -21.15 -7.58
CA TYR A 237 -10.14 -21.85 -8.87
C TYR A 237 -9.02 -21.39 -9.81
N LYS A 238 -8.62 -22.26 -10.74
CA LYS A 238 -7.59 -21.92 -11.73
C LYS A 238 -8.17 -21.09 -12.86
N VAL A 239 -7.45 -20.04 -13.23
CA VAL A 239 -7.75 -19.13 -14.35
C VAL A 239 -6.64 -19.18 -15.39
#